data_7f78d246f0899245e3e35e91fdc65325
#
_entry.id   7f78d246f0899245e3e35e91fdc65325
#
_cell.length_a   1.000
_cell.length_b   1.000
_cell.length_c   1.000
_cell.angle_alpha   90.00
_cell.angle_beta   90.00
_cell.angle_gamma   90.00
#
_symmetry.space_group_name_H-M   'P 1'
#
loop_
_entity.id
_entity.type
_entity.pdbx_description
1 polymer ?
#
loop_
_entity_poly.entity_id
_entity_poly.type
_entity_poly.pdbx_seq_one_letter_code
_entity_poly.pdbx_strand_id
1 'polypeptide(L)'
;MALASTDAIGDERSWADRIEVVLASVAIIMMTSPGLLLLGATTDPAQPENPTMRLYWVPPYLIALGLTAFRARRMTRYWAPLLLSLAIVGWAYASKSWSIDPDVTSRRVLALAMTTLLGFYLGSAYDNRRFVLLMGGSFLALSVVCLVMAVLMPKYGIDHEANGGDWRGIWSEKNTLALFMVLGVISAISAGMVDPRRKWLWGGMTALCLFLLLMSKGKTALLCTLLVFTLTAGLWLMRRGRILGVVTAWTLVTVGSIVGFVIALAPDMVLKAIGKDPTLTGRTQIWRAVLDQVALHPKLGFGFAAFWSLTSTPARIIRKQNHWAVPTAHNGWLDLLVQIGWIGVGLFAFTLLIAIVAVAIRTARTREYFSALFLLIFCVFSFTESFLEQHNSLFWVLFVAALTHAMGPMDKPQASPGAVLQRRPIPPERMFG
;
A
#
# COMPACT_ATOMS: atom_id res chain seq x y z
N MET A 1 41.76 -27.62 14.92
CA MET A 1 40.33 -27.88 15.22
C MET A 1 39.51 -26.56 15.38
N ALA A 2 39.94 -25.46 14.77
CA ALA A 2 39.31 -24.14 14.91
C ALA A 2 38.72 -23.54 13.59
N LEU A 3 38.78 -24.26 12.47
CA LEU A 3 38.28 -23.77 11.15
C LEU A 3 36.87 -24.25 10.79
N ALA A 4 36.33 -25.25 11.54
CA ALA A 4 34.96 -25.74 11.26
C ALA A 4 33.83 -24.90 11.87
N SER A 5 34.12 -23.94 12.75
CA SER A 5 33.10 -23.15 13.45
C SER A 5 32.68 -21.87 12.72
N THR A 6 33.53 -21.36 11.83
CA THR A 6 33.24 -20.11 11.07
C THR A 6 32.33 -20.36 9.86
N ASP A 7 32.45 -21.50 9.22
CA ASP A 7 31.61 -21.87 8.08
C ASP A 7 30.18 -22.22 8.50
N ALA A 8 30.01 -22.92 9.65
CA ALA A 8 28.70 -23.24 10.20
C ALA A 8 27.90 -21.97 10.60
N ILE A 9 28.56 -20.97 11.23
CA ILE A 9 27.93 -19.71 11.60
C ILE A 9 27.55 -18.87 10.36
N GLY A 10 28.35 -18.95 9.29
CA GLY A 10 28.07 -18.30 8.01
C GLY A 10 26.84 -18.89 7.31
N ASP A 11 26.72 -20.22 7.35
CA ASP A 11 25.62 -20.97 6.73
C ASP A 11 24.30 -20.82 7.52
N GLU A 12 24.35 -20.85 8.85
CA GLU A 12 23.18 -20.60 9.70
C GLU A 12 22.61 -19.19 9.51
N ARG A 13 23.43 -18.15 9.40
CA ARG A 13 22.97 -16.79 9.09
C ARG A 13 22.31 -16.69 7.70
N SER A 14 22.84 -17.41 6.73
CA SER A 14 22.28 -17.47 5.38
C SER A 14 20.91 -18.18 5.37
N TRP A 15 20.71 -19.22 6.16
CA TRP A 15 19.43 -19.91 6.30
C TRP A 15 18.38 -19.07 7.01
N ALA A 16 18.73 -18.43 8.12
CA ALA A 16 17.81 -17.55 8.85
C ALA A 16 17.33 -16.36 7.98
N ASP A 17 18.23 -15.75 7.21
CA ASP A 17 17.89 -14.68 6.28
C ASP A 17 16.95 -15.17 5.14
N ARG A 18 17.11 -16.39 4.65
CA ARG A 18 16.22 -16.99 3.64
C ARG A 18 14.83 -17.26 4.21
N ILE A 19 14.76 -17.86 5.41
CA ILE A 19 13.48 -18.08 6.09
C ILE A 19 12.77 -16.75 6.34
N GLU A 20 13.48 -15.73 6.82
CA GLU A 20 12.94 -14.39 7.04
C GLU A 20 12.31 -13.81 5.75
N VAL A 21 13.00 -13.90 4.61
CA VAL A 21 12.49 -13.43 3.32
C VAL A 21 11.24 -14.21 2.90
N VAL A 22 11.23 -15.53 3.05
CA VAL A 22 10.06 -16.37 2.71
C VAL A 22 8.87 -16.00 3.60
N LEU A 23 9.06 -15.92 4.92
CA LEU A 23 7.99 -15.57 5.86
C LEU A 23 7.45 -14.16 5.57
N ALA A 24 8.34 -13.19 5.33
CA ALA A 24 7.93 -11.83 4.96
C ALA A 24 7.14 -11.81 3.64
N SER A 25 7.56 -12.58 2.62
CA SER A 25 6.83 -12.71 1.35
C SER A 25 5.44 -13.31 1.56
N VAL A 26 5.34 -14.38 2.36
CA VAL A 26 4.05 -15.00 2.70
C VAL A 26 3.14 -14.00 3.41
N ALA A 27 3.66 -13.26 4.39
CA ALA A 27 2.88 -12.25 5.10
C ALA A 27 2.40 -11.13 4.15
N ILE A 28 3.26 -10.62 3.25
CA ILE A 28 2.90 -9.62 2.25
C ILE A 28 1.78 -10.15 1.33
N ILE A 29 1.93 -11.37 0.82
CA ILE A 29 0.94 -12.00 -0.05
C ILE A 29 -0.39 -12.16 0.71
N MET A 30 -0.38 -12.68 1.92
CA MET A 30 -1.60 -12.85 2.73
C MET A 30 -2.29 -11.52 3.04
N MET A 31 -1.54 -10.42 3.21
CA MET A 31 -2.13 -9.07 3.41
C MET A 31 -2.81 -8.50 2.15
N THR A 32 -2.70 -9.15 0.99
CA THR A 32 -3.54 -8.85 -0.18
C THR A 32 -4.88 -9.58 -0.15
N SER A 33 -5.13 -10.43 0.85
CA SER A 33 -6.34 -11.25 0.99
C SER A 33 -6.60 -12.19 -0.19
N PRO A 34 -5.59 -12.92 -0.72
CA PRO A 34 -5.78 -13.77 -1.88
C PRO A 34 -6.59 -15.01 -1.53
N GLY A 35 -7.39 -15.50 -2.46
CA GLY A 35 -8.05 -16.79 -2.38
C GLY A 35 -9.15 -16.89 -1.33
N LEU A 36 -9.57 -15.81 -0.66
CA LEU A 36 -10.67 -15.85 0.31
C LEU A 36 -11.96 -16.38 -0.32
N LEU A 37 -12.21 -16.07 -1.58
CA LEU A 37 -13.35 -16.59 -2.33
C LEU A 37 -13.32 -18.13 -2.44
N LEU A 38 -12.14 -18.72 -2.64
CA LEU A 38 -11.94 -20.17 -2.71
C LEU A 38 -12.16 -20.84 -1.35
N LEU A 39 -11.98 -20.10 -0.26
CA LEU A 39 -12.20 -20.54 1.11
C LEU A 39 -13.67 -20.31 1.55
N GLY A 40 -14.56 -19.89 0.65
CA GLY A 40 -15.98 -19.67 0.92
C GLY A 40 -16.27 -18.34 1.60
N ALA A 41 -15.41 -17.32 1.43
CA ALA A 41 -15.78 -15.96 1.83
C ALA A 41 -16.95 -15.49 0.97
N THR A 42 -17.93 -14.88 1.61
CA THR A 42 -19.05 -14.27 0.90
C THR A 42 -18.66 -12.90 0.34
N THR A 43 -19.15 -12.61 -0.85
CA THR A 43 -19.07 -11.26 -1.45
C THR A 43 -20.29 -10.41 -1.08
N ASP A 44 -21.32 -11.02 -0.47
CA ASP A 44 -22.53 -10.34 -0.05
C ASP A 44 -22.32 -9.69 1.35
N PRO A 45 -22.27 -8.35 1.43
CA PRO A 45 -22.12 -7.64 2.71
C PRO A 45 -23.31 -7.83 3.68
N ALA A 46 -24.40 -8.38 3.21
CA ALA A 46 -25.58 -8.68 4.04
C ALA A 46 -25.46 -10.01 4.79
N GLN A 47 -24.48 -10.84 4.43
CA GLN A 47 -24.27 -12.12 5.08
C GLN A 47 -23.26 -12.03 6.22
N PRO A 48 -23.46 -12.81 7.32
CA PRO A 48 -22.48 -12.83 8.40
C PRO A 48 -21.14 -13.42 7.93
N GLU A 49 -20.05 -12.79 8.36
CA GLU A 49 -18.69 -13.32 8.12
C GLU A 49 -18.58 -14.73 8.70
N ASN A 50 -18.11 -15.68 7.89
CA ASN A 50 -17.81 -17.02 8.38
C ASN A 50 -16.72 -16.92 9.48
N PRO A 51 -17.00 -17.38 10.72
CA PRO A 51 -16.03 -17.29 11.81
C PRO A 51 -14.68 -17.95 11.50
N THR A 52 -14.68 -19.01 10.66
CA THR A 52 -13.45 -19.71 10.26
C THR A 52 -12.52 -18.82 9.42
N MET A 53 -13.06 -17.79 8.71
CA MET A 53 -12.23 -16.82 7.97
C MET A 53 -11.31 -16.02 8.89
N ARG A 54 -11.58 -15.96 10.19
CA ARG A 54 -10.68 -15.33 11.16
C ARG A 54 -9.36 -16.09 11.30
N LEU A 55 -9.40 -17.42 11.12
CA LEU A 55 -8.19 -18.27 11.17
C LEU A 55 -7.23 -17.96 10.03
N TYR A 56 -7.72 -17.45 8.90
CA TYR A 56 -6.89 -17.00 7.78
C TYR A 56 -5.85 -15.96 8.22
N TRP A 57 -6.17 -15.11 9.21
CA TRP A 57 -5.29 -14.03 9.65
C TRP A 57 -4.30 -14.45 10.75
N VAL A 58 -4.45 -15.63 11.34
CA VAL A 58 -3.54 -16.11 12.39
C VAL A 58 -2.09 -16.28 11.88
N PRO A 59 -1.84 -16.94 10.73
CA PRO A 59 -0.48 -17.08 10.22
C PRO A 59 0.26 -15.75 10.01
N PRO A 60 -0.28 -14.74 9.29
CA PRO A 60 0.43 -13.49 9.10
C PRO A 60 0.64 -12.70 10.41
N TYR A 61 -0.22 -12.85 11.41
CA TYR A 61 -0.01 -12.22 12.73
C TYR A 61 1.14 -12.90 13.49
N LEU A 62 1.20 -14.25 13.49
CA LEU A 62 2.30 -14.98 14.09
C LEU A 62 3.63 -14.67 13.39
N ILE A 63 3.62 -14.57 12.06
CA ILE A 63 4.80 -14.17 11.28
C ILE A 63 5.22 -12.74 11.68
N ALA A 64 4.31 -11.79 11.76
CA ALA A 64 4.61 -10.41 12.15
C ALA A 64 5.23 -10.34 13.56
N LEU A 65 4.67 -11.07 14.54
CA LEU A 65 5.20 -11.16 15.89
C LEU A 65 6.58 -11.80 15.92
N GLY A 66 6.76 -12.96 15.28
CA GLY A 66 8.03 -13.70 15.24
C GLY A 66 9.16 -12.90 14.58
N LEU A 67 8.88 -12.28 13.42
CA LEU A 67 9.84 -11.45 12.69
C LEU A 67 10.21 -10.18 13.47
N THR A 68 9.23 -9.56 14.14
CA THR A 68 9.47 -8.39 14.99
C THR A 68 10.34 -8.76 16.20
N ALA A 69 10.06 -9.87 16.87
CA ALA A 69 10.85 -10.35 17.97
C ALA A 69 12.31 -10.67 17.54
N PHE A 70 12.46 -11.27 16.36
CA PHE A 70 13.78 -11.60 15.80
C PHE A 70 14.64 -10.37 15.51
N ARG A 71 14.02 -9.24 15.09
CA ARG A 71 14.71 -7.98 14.75
C ARG A 71 14.52 -6.87 15.79
N ALA A 72 13.98 -7.15 16.97
CA ALA A 72 13.57 -6.15 17.97
C ALA A 72 14.65 -5.11 18.29
N ARG A 73 15.92 -5.54 18.46
CA ARG A 73 17.05 -4.64 18.75
C ARG A 73 17.29 -3.58 17.66
N ARG A 74 17.02 -3.91 16.40
CA ARG A 74 17.18 -2.97 15.27
C ARG A 74 16.05 -1.94 15.27
N MET A 75 14.87 -2.35 15.68
CA MET A 75 13.65 -1.57 15.63
C MET A 75 13.60 -0.43 16.67
N THR A 76 14.35 -0.51 17.76
CA THR A 76 14.40 0.53 18.80
C THR A 76 14.85 1.91 18.30
N ARG A 77 15.58 1.95 17.17
CA ARG A 77 16.04 3.20 16.54
C ARG A 77 14.93 3.97 15.82
N TYR A 78 13.78 3.33 15.60
CA TYR A 78 12.64 3.88 14.83
C TYR A 78 11.50 4.32 15.76
N TRP A 79 11.84 4.93 16.90
CA TRP A 79 10.86 5.31 17.94
C TRP A 79 9.83 6.34 17.43
N ALA A 80 10.23 7.29 16.56
CA ALA A 80 9.34 8.36 16.12
C ALA A 80 8.21 7.84 15.18
N PRO A 81 8.47 7.08 14.10
CA PRO A 81 7.39 6.46 13.32
C PRO A 81 6.59 5.44 14.13
N LEU A 82 7.20 4.77 15.13
CA LEU A 82 6.48 3.88 16.02
C LEU A 82 5.46 4.67 16.85
N LEU A 83 5.83 5.80 17.45
CA LEU A 83 4.90 6.64 18.23
C LEU A 83 3.75 7.17 17.38
N LEU A 84 4.01 7.62 16.15
CA LEU A 84 2.95 8.07 15.22
C LEU A 84 1.98 6.92 14.90
N SER A 85 2.50 5.73 14.60
CA SER A 85 1.67 4.56 14.32
C SER A 85 0.89 4.11 15.56
N LEU A 86 1.50 4.12 16.73
CA LEU A 86 0.84 3.78 18.00
C LEU A 86 -0.22 4.82 18.40
N ALA A 87 -0.04 6.10 18.07
CA ALA A 87 -1.05 7.12 18.31
C ALA A 87 -2.34 6.84 17.53
N ILE A 88 -2.22 6.44 16.26
CA ILE A 88 -3.37 6.04 15.41
C ILE A 88 -4.04 4.78 15.99
N VAL A 89 -3.27 3.72 16.24
CA VAL A 89 -3.82 2.47 16.82
C VAL A 89 -4.44 2.73 18.19
N GLY A 90 -3.81 3.59 19.01
CA GLY A 90 -4.30 3.99 20.33
C GLY A 90 -5.62 4.76 20.25
N TRP A 91 -5.77 5.67 19.26
CA TRP A 91 -7.04 6.36 19.02
C TRP A 91 -8.13 5.38 18.57
N ALA A 92 -7.81 4.47 17.64
CA ALA A 92 -8.72 3.41 17.23
C ALA A 92 -9.13 2.53 18.43
N TYR A 93 -8.20 2.19 19.33
CA TYR A 93 -8.51 1.47 20.57
C TYR A 93 -9.38 2.28 21.53
N ALA A 94 -9.08 3.54 21.74
CA ALA A 94 -9.88 4.43 22.60
C ALA A 94 -11.34 4.52 22.10
N SER A 95 -11.55 4.42 20.77
CA SER A 95 -12.89 4.47 20.19
C SER A 95 -13.80 3.32 20.63
N LYS A 96 -13.27 2.27 21.25
CA LYS A 96 -14.05 1.20 21.87
C LYS A 96 -15.01 1.75 22.93
N SER A 97 -14.62 2.79 23.68
CA SER A 97 -15.41 3.32 24.80
C SER A 97 -16.70 4.03 24.36
N TRP A 98 -16.80 4.47 23.11
CA TRP A 98 -18.00 5.10 22.52
C TRP A 98 -18.51 4.37 21.27
N SER A 99 -17.91 3.22 20.94
CA SER A 99 -18.30 2.43 19.77
C SER A 99 -19.72 1.92 19.85
N ILE A 100 -20.43 1.92 18.73
CA ILE A 100 -21.74 1.28 18.59
C ILE A 100 -21.67 -0.25 18.61
N ASP A 101 -20.46 -0.82 18.42
CA ASP A 101 -20.18 -2.25 18.55
C ASP A 101 -18.77 -2.45 19.13
N PRO A 102 -18.62 -2.38 20.49
CA PRO A 102 -17.32 -2.47 21.16
C PRO A 102 -16.55 -3.77 20.90
N ASP A 103 -17.27 -4.87 20.66
CA ASP A 103 -16.69 -6.18 20.39
C ASP A 103 -16.07 -6.23 18.99
N VAL A 104 -16.76 -5.71 17.98
CA VAL A 104 -16.19 -5.53 16.64
C VAL A 104 -14.97 -4.63 16.70
N THR A 105 -15.07 -3.46 17.34
CA THR A 105 -13.96 -2.52 17.47
C THR A 105 -12.75 -3.18 18.13
N SER A 106 -12.91 -3.91 19.22
CA SER A 106 -11.82 -4.58 19.93
C SER A 106 -11.06 -5.56 19.03
N ARG A 107 -11.77 -6.41 18.32
CA ARG A 107 -11.19 -7.41 17.40
C ARG A 107 -10.47 -6.73 16.23
N ARG A 108 -11.08 -5.70 15.64
CA ARG A 108 -10.53 -4.99 14.48
C ARG A 108 -9.32 -4.13 14.84
N VAL A 109 -9.28 -3.57 16.05
CA VAL A 109 -8.08 -2.86 16.54
C VAL A 109 -6.91 -3.80 16.78
N LEU A 110 -7.16 -5.02 17.31
CA LEU A 110 -6.09 -6.03 17.40
C LEU A 110 -5.54 -6.36 16.01
N ALA A 111 -6.41 -6.54 15.03
CA ALA A 111 -6.00 -6.78 13.64
C ALA A 111 -5.21 -5.59 13.07
N LEU A 112 -5.64 -4.35 13.34
CA LEU A 112 -4.91 -3.14 12.95
C LEU A 112 -3.52 -3.09 13.60
N ALA A 113 -3.42 -3.41 14.89
CA ALA A 113 -2.14 -3.46 15.60
C ALA A 113 -1.18 -4.48 14.98
N MET A 114 -1.64 -5.70 14.65
CA MET A 114 -0.83 -6.73 13.99
C MET A 114 -0.40 -6.30 12.58
N THR A 115 -1.30 -5.69 11.82
CA THR A 115 -1.01 -5.14 10.49
C THR A 115 0.00 -4.01 10.56
N THR A 116 -0.13 -3.12 11.56
CA THR A 116 0.81 -2.03 11.85
C THR A 116 2.19 -2.58 12.23
N LEU A 117 2.22 -3.62 13.05
CA LEU A 117 3.46 -4.27 13.46
C LEU A 117 4.23 -4.85 12.26
N LEU A 118 3.53 -5.50 11.32
CA LEU A 118 4.14 -5.99 10.08
C LEU A 118 4.72 -4.84 9.24
N GLY A 119 3.97 -3.75 9.08
CA GLY A 119 4.44 -2.57 8.35
C GLY A 119 5.68 -1.95 8.99
N PHE A 120 5.66 -1.79 10.30
CA PHE A 120 6.79 -1.29 11.08
C PHE A 120 8.03 -2.20 10.95
N TYR A 121 7.84 -3.53 11.01
CA TYR A 121 8.90 -4.51 10.77
C TYR A 121 9.49 -4.33 9.37
N LEU A 122 8.67 -4.33 8.31
CA LEU A 122 9.14 -4.21 6.93
C LEU A 122 9.93 -2.91 6.70
N GLY A 123 9.47 -1.79 7.25
CA GLY A 123 10.12 -0.49 7.09
C GLY A 123 11.43 -0.35 7.87
N SER A 124 11.61 -1.12 8.97
CA SER A 124 12.79 -1.04 9.85
C SER A 124 13.82 -2.14 9.61
N ALA A 125 13.38 -3.32 9.16
CA ALA A 125 14.25 -4.50 9.03
C ALA A 125 15.03 -4.53 7.70
N TYR A 126 14.45 -4.02 6.63
CA TYR A 126 15.02 -4.09 5.29
C TYR A 126 15.60 -2.75 4.84
N ASP A 127 16.75 -2.80 4.15
CA ASP A 127 17.20 -1.70 3.29
C ASP A 127 16.32 -1.60 2.04
N ASN A 128 16.39 -0.46 1.33
CA ASN A 128 15.57 -0.23 0.14
C ASN A 128 15.72 -1.33 -0.91
N ARG A 129 16.95 -1.81 -1.17
CA ARG A 129 17.19 -2.83 -2.20
C ARG A 129 16.52 -4.15 -1.85
N ARG A 130 16.70 -4.64 -0.61
CA ARG A 130 16.08 -5.89 -0.15
C ARG A 130 14.56 -5.78 -0.10
N PHE A 131 14.04 -4.66 0.40
CA PHE A 131 12.60 -4.39 0.46
C PHE A 131 11.96 -4.42 -0.93
N VAL A 132 12.54 -3.70 -1.89
CA VAL A 132 12.00 -3.61 -3.26
C VAL A 132 12.07 -4.96 -3.98
N LEU A 133 13.15 -5.74 -3.80
CA LEU A 133 13.25 -7.09 -4.36
C LEU A 133 12.26 -8.06 -3.70
N LEU A 134 12.01 -7.93 -2.40
CA LEU A 134 10.98 -8.69 -1.69
C LEU A 134 9.58 -8.39 -2.28
N MET A 135 9.25 -7.11 -2.45
CA MET A 135 8.00 -6.69 -3.08
C MET A 135 7.90 -7.19 -4.53
N GLY A 136 8.98 -7.02 -5.31
CA GLY A 136 9.05 -7.51 -6.69
C GLY A 136 8.80 -9.01 -6.80
N GLY A 137 9.45 -9.83 -5.96
CA GLY A 137 9.26 -11.28 -5.93
C GLY A 137 7.83 -11.68 -5.52
N SER A 138 7.27 -11.02 -4.49
CA SER A 138 5.91 -11.28 -4.02
C SER A 138 4.86 -10.94 -5.10
N PHE A 139 5.00 -9.79 -5.76
CA PHE A 139 4.07 -9.39 -6.82
C PHE A 139 4.27 -10.15 -8.14
N LEU A 140 5.49 -10.63 -8.43
CA LEU A 140 5.72 -11.55 -9.55
C LEU A 140 4.94 -12.84 -9.33
N ALA A 141 5.04 -13.44 -8.13
CA ALA A 141 4.29 -14.63 -7.78
C ALA A 141 2.76 -14.39 -7.88
N LEU A 142 2.26 -13.30 -7.30
CA LEU A 142 0.84 -12.94 -7.35
C LEU A 142 0.35 -12.74 -8.79
N SER A 143 1.09 -12.04 -9.64
CA SER A 143 0.70 -11.78 -11.04
C SER A 143 0.66 -13.07 -11.86
N VAL A 144 1.63 -13.97 -11.66
CA VAL A 144 1.63 -15.28 -12.31
C VAL A 144 0.44 -16.12 -11.87
N VAL A 145 0.17 -16.17 -10.55
CA VAL A 145 -0.99 -16.90 -10.02
C VAL A 145 -2.30 -16.32 -10.55
N CYS A 146 -2.45 -15.01 -10.65
CA CYS A 146 -3.64 -14.38 -11.24
C CYS A 146 -3.84 -14.76 -12.71
N LEU A 147 -2.75 -14.79 -13.50
CA LEU A 147 -2.81 -15.24 -14.90
C LEU A 147 -3.25 -16.70 -14.98
N VAL A 148 -2.62 -17.57 -14.19
CA VAL A 148 -2.94 -19.01 -14.16
C VAL A 148 -4.39 -19.22 -13.74
N MET A 149 -4.88 -18.51 -12.72
CA MET A 149 -6.29 -18.58 -12.28
C MET A 149 -7.26 -18.14 -13.38
N ALA A 150 -6.97 -17.04 -14.07
CA ALA A 150 -7.86 -16.55 -15.12
C ALA A 150 -7.90 -17.49 -16.34
N VAL A 151 -6.76 -18.13 -16.69
CA VAL A 151 -6.66 -19.00 -17.88
C VAL A 151 -7.11 -20.43 -17.57
N LEU A 152 -6.65 -21.02 -16.46
CA LEU A 152 -6.92 -22.45 -16.15
C LEU A 152 -8.17 -22.65 -15.31
N MET A 153 -8.60 -21.64 -14.55
CA MET A 153 -9.78 -21.70 -13.68
C MET A 153 -10.69 -20.48 -13.89
N PRO A 154 -11.22 -20.26 -15.12
CA PRO A 154 -11.95 -19.04 -15.47
C PRO A 154 -13.19 -18.79 -14.59
N LYS A 155 -13.83 -19.84 -14.09
CA LYS A 155 -14.95 -19.74 -13.14
C LYS A 155 -14.58 -18.90 -11.90
N TYR A 156 -13.32 -18.95 -11.44
CA TYR A 156 -12.85 -18.21 -10.26
C TYR A 156 -12.09 -16.94 -10.65
N GLY A 157 -11.31 -16.99 -11.73
CA GLY A 157 -10.44 -15.89 -12.16
C GLY A 157 -11.13 -14.79 -12.95
N ILE A 158 -12.35 -15.04 -13.46
CA ILE A 158 -13.15 -14.10 -14.27
C ILE A 158 -14.50 -13.89 -13.61
N ASP A 159 -14.99 -12.67 -13.59
CA ASP A 159 -16.30 -12.30 -13.05
C ASP A 159 -17.34 -12.36 -14.17
N HIS A 160 -18.11 -13.45 -14.23
CA HIS A 160 -19.15 -13.65 -15.24
C HIS A 160 -20.51 -13.05 -14.84
N GLU A 161 -20.75 -12.84 -13.55
CA GLU A 161 -22.06 -12.45 -13.05
C GLU A 161 -22.22 -10.93 -12.93
N ALA A 162 -21.33 -10.28 -12.15
CA ALA A 162 -21.47 -8.86 -11.85
C ALA A 162 -20.81 -7.93 -12.89
N ASN A 163 -19.74 -8.37 -13.55
CA ASN A 163 -18.89 -7.50 -14.37
C ASN A 163 -18.62 -8.00 -15.80
N GLY A 164 -19.50 -8.85 -16.34
CA GLY A 164 -19.50 -9.15 -17.77
C GLY A 164 -18.20 -9.71 -18.36
N GLY A 165 -17.49 -10.58 -17.63
CA GLY A 165 -16.26 -11.22 -18.10
C GLY A 165 -14.98 -10.45 -17.78
N ASP A 166 -15.01 -9.47 -16.87
CA ASP A 166 -13.81 -8.78 -16.41
C ASP A 166 -12.96 -9.70 -15.52
N TRP A 167 -11.64 -9.60 -15.61
CA TRP A 167 -10.75 -10.44 -14.82
C TRP A 167 -10.66 -9.94 -13.38
N ARG A 168 -10.71 -10.86 -12.42
CA ARG A 168 -10.54 -10.62 -10.97
C ARG A 168 -9.37 -11.38 -10.36
N GLY A 169 -8.78 -12.33 -11.10
CA GLY A 169 -7.64 -13.14 -10.63
C GLY A 169 -7.99 -14.00 -9.42
N ILE A 170 -7.21 -13.85 -8.36
CA ILE A 170 -7.40 -14.58 -7.08
C ILE A 170 -8.25 -13.81 -6.06
N TRP A 171 -8.76 -12.64 -6.41
CA TRP A 171 -9.60 -11.82 -5.54
C TRP A 171 -11.08 -11.92 -5.90
N SER A 172 -11.94 -11.39 -5.02
CA SER A 172 -13.38 -11.38 -5.23
C SER A 172 -13.83 -10.35 -6.26
N GLU A 173 -13.05 -9.28 -6.46
CA GLU A 173 -13.44 -8.14 -7.28
C GLU A 173 -12.35 -7.74 -8.27
N LYS A 174 -12.77 -7.31 -9.47
CA LYS A 174 -11.90 -6.79 -10.53
C LYS A 174 -11.09 -5.55 -10.10
N ASN A 175 -11.69 -4.67 -9.28
CA ASN A 175 -11.03 -3.47 -8.80
C ASN A 175 -9.85 -3.81 -7.87
N THR A 176 -9.98 -4.88 -7.09
CA THR A 176 -8.91 -5.38 -6.21
C THR A 176 -7.74 -5.91 -7.04
N LEU A 177 -8.01 -6.70 -8.10
CA LEU A 177 -6.97 -7.09 -9.06
C LEU A 177 -6.27 -5.85 -9.65
N ALA A 178 -7.05 -4.89 -10.15
CA ALA A 178 -6.51 -3.67 -10.75
C ALA A 178 -5.60 -2.91 -9.78
N LEU A 179 -6.05 -2.70 -8.55
CA LEU A 179 -5.33 -2.01 -7.49
C LEU A 179 -3.97 -2.68 -7.20
N PHE A 180 -3.95 -4.01 -7.02
CA PHE A 180 -2.73 -4.74 -6.75
C PHE A 180 -1.80 -4.82 -7.96
N MET A 181 -2.31 -4.81 -9.19
CA MET A 181 -1.47 -4.76 -10.38
C MET A 181 -0.74 -3.42 -10.53
N VAL A 182 -1.31 -2.30 -10.08
CA VAL A 182 -0.58 -1.02 -9.98
C VAL A 182 0.59 -1.13 -9.00
N LEU A 183 0.38 -1.75 -7.83
CA LEU A 183 1.49 -2.03 -6.90
C LEU A 183 2.54 -2.97 -7.51
N GLY A 184 2.09 -3.95 -8.31
CA GLY A 184 2.98 -4.82 -9.09
C GLY A 184 3.87 -4.02 -10.06
N VAL A 185 3.29 -3.07 -10.80
CA VAL A 185 4.03 -2.16 -11.71
C VAL A 185 5.06 -1.34 -10.93
N ILE A 186 4.67 -0.72 -9.79
CA ILE A 186 5.60 0.04 -8.94
C ILE A 186 6.74 -0.85 -8.45
N SER A 187 6.41 -2.07 -8.01
CA SER A 187 7.39 -3.04 -7.51
C SER A 187 8.37 -3.46 -8.60
N ALA A 188 7.87 -3.74 -9.81
CA ALA A 188 8.70 -4.12 -10.96
C ALA A 188 9.63 -3.00 -11.42
N ILE A 189 9.10 -1.76 -11.56
CA ILE A 189 9.91 -0.59 -11.94
C ILE A 189 11.02 -0.36 -10.89
N SER A 190 10.65 -0.37 -9.60
CA SER A 190 11.61 -0.15 -8.52
C SER A 190 12.65 -1.28 -8.43
N ALA A 191 12.24 -2.54 -8.65
CA ALA A 191 13.14 -3.68 -8.70
C ALA A 191 14.11 -3.60 -9.88
N GLY A 192 13.63 -3.20 -11.06
CA GLY A 192 14.47 -2.98 -12.24
C GLY A 192 15.54 -1.90 -12.03
N MET A 193 15.25 -0.88 -11.20
CA MET A 193 16.22 0.17 -10.86
C MET A 193 17.34 -0.33 -9.94
N VAL A 194 17.06 -1.24 -9.01
CA VAL A 194 18.03 -1.76 -8.04
C VAL A 194 18.71 -3.05 -8.49
N ASP A 195 18.14 -3.74 -9.49
CA ASP A 195 18.67 -4.97 -10.08
C ASP A 195 18.67 -4.92 -11.62
N PRO A 196 19.52 -4.09 -12.23
CA PRO A 196 19.55 -3.92 -13.69
C PRO A 196 20.03 -5.18 -14.43
N ARG A 197 20.67 -6.14 -13.73
CA ARG A 197 21.08 -7.43 -14.32
C ARG A 197 19.88 -8.25 -14.77
N ARG A 198 18.74 -8.14 -14.07
CA ARG A 198 17.49 -8.84 -14.38
C ARG A 198 16.44 -7.93 -15.02
N LYS A 199 16.85 -6.89 -15.75
CA LYS A 199 15.94 -5.91 -16.35
C LYS A 199 14.83 -6.53 -17.21
N TRP A 200 15.11 -7.63 -17.91
CA TRP A 200 14.13 -8.33 -18.72
C TRP A 200 13.06 -9.05 -17.87
N LEU A 201 13.45 -9.60 -16.70
CA LEU A 201 12.51 -10.17 -15.75
C LEU A 201 11.55 -9.09 -15.25
N TRP A 202 12.09 -7.95 -14.80
CA TRP A 202 11.29 -6.86 -14.27
C TRP A 202 10.46 -6.16 -15.36
N GLY A 203 10.97 -6.08 -16.58
CA GLY A 203 10.22 -5.62 -17.75
C GLY A 203 9.06 -6.55 -18.10
N GLY A 204 9.30 -7.87 -18.11
CA GLY A 204 8.26 -8.88 -18.32
C GLY A 204 7.19 -8.85 -17.22
N MET A 205 7.59 -8.69 -15.95
CA MET A 205 6.66 -8.51 -14.84
C MET A 205 5.81 -7.24 -15.02
N THR A 206 6.42 -6.13 -15.43
CA THR A 206 5.67 -4.89 -15.71
C THR A 206 4.62 -5.13 -16.80
N ALA A 207 5.01 -5.78 -17.89
CA ALA A 207 4.11 -6.10 -19.00
C ALA A 207 2.96 -7.04 -18.55
N LEU A 208 3.26 -8.06 -17.72
CA LEU A 208 2.25 -8.96 -17.15
C LEU A 208 1.26 -8.20 -16.26
N CYS A 209 1.76 -7.36 -15.35
CA CYS A 209 0.89 -6.55 -14.48
C CYS A 209 0.01 -5.60 -15.30
N LEU A 210 0.55 -4.97 -16.35
CA LEU A 210 -0.22 -4.10 -17.26
C LEU A 210 -1.28 -4.91 -18.03
N PHE A 211 -0.95 -6.09 -18.51
CA PHE A 211 -1.90 -6.98 -19.17
C PHE A 211 -3.07 -7.34 -18.25
N LEU A 212 -2.77 -7.81 -17.01
CA LEU A 212 -3.80 -8.14 -16.03
C LEU A 212 -4.66 -6.92 -15.64
N LEU A 213 -4.04 -5.75 -15.54
CA LEU A 213 -4.72 -4.49 -15.29
C LEU A 213 -5.70 -4.14 -16.42
N LEU A 214 -5.29 -4.30 -17.66
CA LEU A 214 -6.16 -4.07 -18.83
C LEU A 214 -7.33 -5.05 -18.86
N MET A 215 -7.09 -6.32 -18.54
CA MET A 215 -8.15 -7.35 -18.49
C MET A 215 -9.16 -7.09 -17.36
N SER A 216 -8.76 -6.44 -16.26
CA SER A 216 -9.65 -6.04 -15.17
C SER A 216 -10.56 -4.85 -15.51
N LYS A 217 -10.23 -4.09 -16.56
CA LYS A 217 -10.90 -2.84 -16.98
C LYS A 217 -11.03 -1.79 -15.87
N GLY A 218 -10.12 -1.79 -14.89
CA GLY A 218 -10.10 -0.87 -13.75
C GLY A 218 -9.68 0.55 -14.14
N LYS A 219 -10.62 1.45 -14.48
CA LYS A 219 -10.34 2.80 -15.00
C LYS A 219 -9.48 3.65 -14.05
N THR A 220 -9.77 3.64 -12.76
CA THR A 220 -8.99 4.39 -11.75
C THR A 220 -7.55 3.88 -11.65
N ALA A 221 -7.38 2.56 -11.70
CA ALA A 221 -6.06 1.94 -11.64
C ALA A 221 -5.22 2.22 -12.91
N LEU A 222 -5.86 2.28 -14.09
CA LEU A 222 -5.19 2.72 -15.32
C LEU A 222 -4.69 4.17 -15.20
N LEU A 223 -5.50 5.08 -14.67
CA LEU A 223 -5.09 6.46 -14.40
C LEU A 223 -3.91 6.50 -13.42
N CYS A 224 -3.98 5.76 -12.32
CA CYS A 224 -2.89 5.66 -11.35
C CYS A 224 -1.60 5.12 -11.98
N THR A 225 -1.71 4.15 -12.88
CA THR A 225 -0.56 3.60 -13.61
C THR A 225 0.08 4.67 -14.51
N LEU A 226 -0.73 5.46 -15.21
CA LEU A 226 -0.24 6.60 -15.99
C LEU A 226 0.49 7.62 -15.11
N LEU A 227 -0.07 7.95 -13.94
CA LEU A 227 0.58 8.83 -12.97
C LEU A 227 1.91 8.25 -12.46
N VAL A 228 1.99 6.94 -12.21
CA VAL A 228 3.23 6.25 -11.83
C VAL A 228 4.30 6.40 -12.92
N PHE A 229 3.96 6.15 -14.18
CA PHE A 229 4.91 6.34 -15.29
C PHE A 229 5.33 7.79 -15.44
N THR A 230 4.38 8.73 -15.36
CA THR A 230 4.65 10.17 -15.46
C THR A 230 5.58 10.64 -14.35
N LEU A 231 5.32 10.25 -13.09
CA LEU A 231 6.19 10.60 -11.97
C LEU A 231 7.57 9.94 -12.12
N THR A 232 7.62 8.68 -12.52
CA THR A 232 8.89 7.97 -12.74
C THR A 232 9.72 8.65 -13.83
N ALA A 233 9.11 9.01 -14.95
CA ALA A 233 9.77 9.74 -16.03
C ALA A 233 10.21 11.14 -15.58
N GLY A 234 9.35 11.86 -14.85
CA GLY A 234 9.67 13.16 -14.28
C GLY A 234 10.88 13.12 -13.35
N LEU A 235 10.88 12.18 -12.41
CA LEU A 235 12.00 11.96 -11.49
C LEU A 235 13.30 11.59 -12.23
N TRP A 236 13.22 10.85 -13.32
CA TRP A 236 14.35 10.53 -14.16
C TRP A 236 14.86 11.75 -14.95
N LEU A 237 13.98 12.56 -15.52
CA LEU A 237 14.31 13.79 -16.22
C LEU A 237 14.96 14.83 -15.30
N MET A 238 14.43 15.01 -14.09
CA MET A 238 14.97 15.94 -13.08
C MET A 238 16.44 15.66 -12.74
N ARG A 239 16.94 14.48 -13.01
CA ARG A 239 18.34 14.07 -12.77
C ARG A 239 19.31 14.42 -13.89
N ARG A 240 18.80 14.74 -15.09
CA ARG A 240 19.60 15.03 -16.26
C ARG A 240 20.25 16.42 -16.25
N GLY A 241 19.85 17.29 -15.31
CA GLY A 241 20.44 18.62 -15.14
C GLY A 241 19.51 19.55 -14.36
N ARG A 242 20.09 20.63 -13.78
CA ARG A 242 19.32 21.59 -12.97
C ARG A 242 18.19 22.25 -13.77
N ILE A 243 18.49 22.69 -15.02
CA ILE A 243 17.49 23.36 -15.88
C ILE A 243 16.35 22.40 -16.19
N LEU A 244 16.67 21.19 -16.65
CA LEU A 244 15.66 20.17 -16.96
C LEU A 244 14.87 19.76 -15.71
N GLY A 245 15.51 19.74 -14.56
CA GLY A 245 14.86 19.48 -13.26
C GLY A 245 13.83 20.56 -12.91
N VAL A 246 14.20 21.82 -13.02
CA VAL A 246 13.29 22.96 -12.75
C VAL A 246 12.14 22.97 -13.76
N VAL A 247 12.42 22.83 -15.06
CA VAL A 247 11.39 22.79 -16.10
C VAL A 247 10.40 21.62 -15.85
N THR A 248 10.92 20.42 -15.57
CA THR A 248 10.06 19.26 -15.29
C THR A 248 9.21 19.48 -14.03
N ALA A 249 9.78 20.01 -12.94
CA ALA A 249 9.04 20.31 -11.72
C ALA A 249 7.93 21.33 -11.98
N TRP A 250 8.23 22.43 -12.66
CA TRP A 250 7.25 23.43 -13.05
C TRP A 250 6.15 22.86 -13.94
N THR A 251 6.51 22.06 -14.95
CA THR A 251 5.52 21.39 -15.82
C THR A 251 4.58 20.49 -15.02
N LEU A 252 5.12 19.65 -14.13
CA LEU A 252 4.30 18.75 -13.30
C LEU A 252 3.37 19.55 -12.37
N VAL A 253 3.87 20.60 -11.72
CA VAL A 253 3.07 21.46 -10.85
C VAL A 253 1.99 22.17 -11.65
N THR A 254 2.33 22.80 -12.79
CA THR A 254 1.39 23.53 -13.63
C THR A 254 0.29 22.62 -14.19
N VAL A 255 0.68 21.49 -14.81
CA VAL A 255 -0.29 20.52 -15.35
C VAL A 255 -1.16 19.94 -14.24
N GLY A 256 -0.56 19.57 -13.10
CA GLY A 256 -1.30 19.07 -11.93
C GLY A 256 -2.28 20.09 -11.38
N SER A 257 -1.89 21.38 -11.31
CA SER A 257 -2.77 22.47 -10.88
C SER A 257 -3.92 22.71 -11.87
N ILE A 258 -3.65 22.70 -13.18
CA ILE A 258 -4.69 22.84 -14.21
C ILE A 258 -5.68 21.69 -14.13
N VAL A 259 -5.19 20.44 -14.05
CA VAL A 259 -6.05 19.26 -13.93
C VAL A 259 -6.87 19.33 -12.64
N GLY A 260 -6.24 19.66 -11.51
CA GLY A 260 -6.94 19.83 -10.24
C GLY A 260 -8.02 20.94 -10.30
N PHE A 261 -7.73 22.07 -10.95
CA PHE A 261 -8.66 23.16 -11.15
C PHE A 261 -9.85 22.76 -12.04
N VAL A 262 -9.59 22.05 -13.14
CA VAL A 262 -10.66 21.55 -14.03
C VAL A 262 -11.54 20.53 -13.29
N ILE A 263 -10.96 19.64 -12.49
CA ILE A 263 -11.73 18.69 -11.66
C ILE A 263 -12.58 19.43 -10.63
N ALA A 264 -12.07 20.51 -10.03
CA ALA A 264 -12.79 21.28 -9.04
C ALA A 264 -13.96 22.08 -9.63
N LEU A 265 -13.78 22.65 -10.84
CA LEU A 265 -14.80 23.50 -11.49
C LEU A 265 -15.82 22.72 -12.30
N ALA A 266 -15.41 21.63 -12.94
CA ALA A 266 -16.25 20.86 -13.86
C ALA A 266 -16.07 19.32 -13.66
N PRO A 267 -16.37 18.79 -12.46
CA PRO A 267 -16.21 17.37 -12.16
C PRO A 267 -17.00 16.48 -13.13
N ASP A 268 -18.22 16.89 -13.50
CA ASP A 268 -19.07 16.12 -14.40
C ASP A 268 -18.51 16.00 -15.81
N MET A 269 -17.83 17.04 -16.31
CA MET A 269 -17.18 17.02 -17.61
C MET A 269 -16.01 16.05 -17.62
N VAL A 270 -15.20 16.09 -16.57
CA VAL A 270 -14.05 15.17 -16.41
C VAL A 270 -14.52 13.73 -16.29
N LEU A 271 -15.55 13.46 -15.48
CA LEU A 271 -16.11 12.13 -15.29
C LEU A 271 -16.67 11.57 -16.62
N LYS A 272 -17.40 12.37 -17.39
CA LYS A 272 -17.90 12.01 -18.72
C LYS A 272 -16.75 11.72 -19.71
N ALA A 273 -15.70 12.54 -19.70
CA ALA A 273 -14.53 12.36 -20.57
C ALA A 273 -13.79 11.02 -20.32
N ILE A 274 -13.75 10.55 -19.09
CA ILE A 274 -13.19 9.23 -18.73
C ILE A 274 -14.22 8.10 -18.79
N GLY A 275 -15.42 8.38 -19.32
CA GLY A 275 -16.50 7.41 -19.48
C GLY A 275 -17.10 6.92 -18.15
N LYS A 276 -17.11 7.78 -17.12
CA LYS A 276 -17.81 7.55 -15.84
C LYS A 276 -19.10 8.34 -15.78
N ASP A 277 -20.11 7.74 -15.14
CA ASP A 277 -21.36 8.43 -14.82
C ASP A 277 -21.07 9.56 -13.80
N PRO A 278 -21.66 10.79 -13.98
CA PRO A 278 -21.55 11.89 -13.03
C PRO A 278 -21.99 11.52 -11.61
N THR A 279 -22.95 10.59 -11.47
CA THR A 279 -23.39 10.05 -10.15
C THR A 279 -22.34 9.14 -9.51
N LEU A 280 -21.20 8.85 -10.19
CA LEU A 280 -20.20 7.91 -9.76
C LEU A 280 -20.81 6.54 -9.40
N THR A 281 -21.79 6.07 -10.20
CA THR A 281 -22.50 4.81 -9.96
C THR A 281 -23.20 4.78 -8.59
N GLY A 282 -23.87 5.89 -8.20
CA GLY A 282 -24.62 5.99 -6.93
C GLY A 282 -23.78 6.39 -5.71
N ARG A 283 -22.46 6.55 -5.84
CA ARG A 283 -21.57 6.91 -4.70
C ARG A 283 -21.93 8.26 -4.07
N THR A 284 -22.39 9.24 -4.86
CA THR A 284 -22.79 10.54 -4.34
C THR A 284 -23.96 10.48 -3.37
N GLN A 285 -24.89 9.54 -3.56
CA GLN A 285 -26.00 9.30 -2.64
C GLN A 285 -25.49 8.67 -1.34
N ILE A 286 -24.59 7.68 -1.43
CA ILE A 286 -23.95 7.06 -0.28
C ILE A 286 -23.19 8.13 0.53
N TRP A 287 -22.41 9.00 -0.14
CA TRP A 287 -21.63 10.03 0.54
C TRP A 287 -22.50 11.04 1.29
N ARG A 288 -23.62 11.47 0.72
CA ARG A 288 -24.60 12.34 1.42
C ARG A 288 -25.14 11.64 2.67
N ALA A 289 -25.60 10.40 2.54
CA ALA A 289 -26.10 9.64 3.66
C ALA A 289 -25.04 9.39 4.76
N VAL A 290 -23.77 9.19 4.37
CA VAL A 290 -22.64 9.08 5.33
C VAL A 290 -22.40 10.41 6.04
N LEU A 291 -22.41 11.54 5.31
CA LEU A 291 -22.24 12.87 5.91
C LEU A 291 -23.35 13.24 6.88
N ASP A 292 -24.61 12.83 6.61
CA ASP A 292 -25.72 12.98 7.54
C ASP A 292 -25.46 12.21 8.85
N GLN A 293 -24.87 11.01 8.76
CA GLN A 293 -24.46 10.26 9.95
C GLN A 293 -23.28 10.93 10.68
N VAL A 294 -22.28 11.43 9.96
CA VAL A 294 -21.15 12.16 10.55
C VAL A 294 -21.65 13.36 11.37
N ALA A 295 -22.69 14.06 10.92
CA ALA A 295 -23.26 15.19 11.65
C ALA A 295 -23.79 14.83 13.04
N LEU A 296 -24.14 13.56 13.30
CA LEU A 296 -24.59 13.09 14.61
C LEU A 296 -23.43 12.92 15.60
N HIS A 297 -22.25 12.46 15.12
CA HIS A 297 -21.06 12.21 15.95
C HIS A 297 -19.79 12.78 15.32
N PRO A 298 -19.68 14.12 15.06
CA PRO A 298 -18.64 14.67 14.20
C PRO A 298 -17.24 14.54 14.81
N LYS A 299 -17.07 14.63 16.12
CA LYS A 299 -15.75 14.63 16.76
C LYS A 299 -15.14 13.24 16.90
N LEU A 300 -15.95 12.25 17.29
CA LEU A 300 -15.48 10.92 17.72
C LEU A 300 -15.89 9.79 16.75
N GLY A 301 -16.88 10.00 15.90
CA GLY A 301 -17.46 8.98 15.04
C GLY A 301 -18.21 7.88 15.79
N PHE A 302 -18.44 6.75 15.13
CA PHE A 302 -19.23 5.62 15.64
C PHE A 302 -18.40 4.46 16.18
N GLY A 303 -17.09 4.59 16.26
CA GLY A 303 -16.16 3.54 16.67
C GLY A 303 -15.45 2.88 15.47
N PHE A 304 -14.16 2.61 15.64
CA PHE A 304 -13.32 2.02 14.59
C PHE A 304 -13.89 0.69 14.09
N ALA A 305 -14.04 0.58 12.77
CA ALA A 305 -14.56 -0.57 12.03
C ALA A 305 -15.98 -1.05 12.46
N ALA A 306 -16.70 -0.31 13.34
CA ALA A 306 -18.03 -0.68 13.82
C ALA A 306 -19.16 -0.17 12.90
N PHE A 307 -18.96 0.96 12.20
CA PHE A 307 -20.00 1.63 11.44
C PHE A 307 -20.68 0.73 10.39
N TRP A 308 -19.89 0.01 9.58
CA TRP A 308 -20.40 -0.85 8.52
C TRP A 308 -20.74 -2.27 8.97
N SER A 309 -20.73 -2.57 10.28
CA SER A 309 -21.09 -3.89 10.79
C SER A 309 -22.56 -4.25 10.45
N LEU A 310 -22.89 -5.53 10.45
CA LEU A 310 -24.28 -6.00 10.20
C LEU A 310 -25.25 -5.56 11.30
N THR A 311 -24.75 -5.39 12.52
CA THR A 311 -25.50 -4.93 13.68
C THR A 311 -25.74 -3.42 13.67
N SER A 312 -25.01 -2.66 12.85
CA SER A 312 -25.07 -1.21 12.79
C SER A 312 -26.41 -0.69 12.26
N THR A 313 -27.16 0.00 13.10
CA THR A 313 -28.40 0.69 12.70
C THR A 313 -28.15 1.80 11.68
N PRO A 314 -27.12 2.68 11.82
CA PRO A 314 -26.80 3.70 10.80
C PRO A 314 -26.51 3.09 9.43
N ALA A 315 -25.70 2.03 9.36
CA ALA A 315 -25.39 1.37 8.09
C ALA A 315 -26.63 0.73 7.45
N ARG A 316 -27.55 0.16 8.27
CA ARG A 316 -28.83 -0.39 7.76
C ARG A 316 -29.71 0.69 7.13
N ILE A 317 -29.74 1.90 7.69
CA ILE A 317 -30.46 3.04 7.11
C ILE A 317 -29.89 3.37 5.72
N ILE A 318 -28.56 3.48 5.60
CA ILE A 318 -27.89 3.78 4.32
C ILE A 318 -28.17 2.68 3.29
N ARG A 319 -28.06 1.39 3.69
CA ARG A 319 -28.37 0.24 2.80
C ARG A 319 -29.81 0.27 2.30
N LYS A 320 -30.76 0.59 3.19
CA LYS A 320 -32.18 0.70 2.83
C LYS A 320 -32.44 1.86 1.86
N GLN A 321 -31.81 3.01 2.07
CA GLN A 321 -31.94 4.19 1.21
C GLN A 321 -31.38 3.97 -0.19
N ASN A 322 -30.30 3.19 -0.30
CA ASN A 322 -29.63 2.93 -1.57
C ASN A 322 -30.11 1.64 -2.26
N HIS A 323 -31.03 0.87 -1.67
CA HIS A 323 -31.60 -0.36 -2.22
C HIS A 323 -30.59 -1.48 -2.54
N TRP A 324 -29.38 -1.44 -1.93
CA TRP A 324 -28.39 -2.50 -2.03
C TRP A 324 -27.48 -2.56 -0.79
N ALA A 325 -26.79 -3.70 -0.62
CA ALA A 325 -25.96 -3.98 0.53
C ALA A 325 -24.61 -3.21 0.47
N VAL A 326 -24.66 -1.89 0.64
CA VAL A 326 -23.47 -1.01 0.64
C VAL A 326 -22.46 -1.48 1.69
N PRO A 327 -21.23 -1.92 1.29
CA PRO A 327 -20.22 -2.41 2.23
C PRO A 327 -19.43 -1.29 2.89
N THR A 328 -19.19 -0.20 2.18
CA THR A 328 -18.32 0.94 2.58
C THR A 328 -18.77 2.20 1.83
N ALA A 329 -18.24 3.36 2.19
CA ALA A 329 -18.47 4.60 1.44
C ALA A 329 -17.77 4.65 0.07
N HIS A 330 -16.88 3.70 -0.25
CA HIS A 330 -15.98 3.79 -1.40
C HIS A 330 -15.21 5.12 -1.46
N ASN A 331 -14.86 5.63 -0.29
CA ASN A 331 -14.07 6.82 -0.06
C ASN A 331 -13.43 6.69 1.32
N GLY A 332 -12.11 6.47 1.36
CA GLY A 332 -11.40 6.20 2.59
C GLY A 332 -11.49 7.33 3.62
N TRP A 333 -11.55 8.59 3.17
CA TRP A 333 -11.69 9.74 4.08
C TRP A 333 -13.06 9.80 4.76
N LEU A 334 -14.13 9.52 4.02
CA LEU A 334 -15.48 9.46 4.59
C LEU A 334 -15.66 8.26 5.50
N ASP A 335 -15.08 7.11 5.14
CA ASP A 335 -15.08 5.94 6.01
C ASP A 335 -14.31 6.18 7.31
N LEU A 336 -13.16 6.83 7.22
CA LEU A 336 -12.38 7.19 8.40
C LEU A 336 -13.17 8.18 9.28
N LEU A 337 -13.77 9.20 8.65
CA LEU A 337 -14.51 10.26 9.34
C LEU A 337 -15.72 9.70 10.10
N VAL A 338 -16.49 8.80 9.49
CA VAL A 338 -17.66 8.23 10.16
C VAL A 338 -17.28 7.25 11.28
N GLN A 339 -16.10 6.62 11.18
CA GLN A 339 -15.63 5.67 12.19
C GLN A 339 -14.98 6.34 13.40
N ILE A 340 -14.04 7.26 13.20
CA ILE A 340 -13.19 7.82 14.27
C ILE A 340 -13.24 9.36 14.38
N GLY A 341 -14.16 9.99 13.64
CA GLY A 341 -14.46 11.43 13.69
C GLY A 341 -13.33 12.32 13.21
N TRP A 342 -13.56 13.63 13.31
CA TRP A 342 -12.57 14.64 12.88
C TRP A 342 -11.25 14.57 13.65
N ILE A 343 -11.25 14.12 14.91
CA ILE A 343 -10.02 13.99 15.72
C ILE A 343 -9.15 12.88 15.12
N GLY A 344 -9.73 11.72 14.81
CA GLY A 344 -8.99 10.62 14.19
C GLY A 344 -8.51 10.96 12.79
N VAL A 345 -9.37 11.61 11.97
CA VAL A 345 -8.99 12.10 10.64
C VAL A 345 -7.84 13.10 10.72
N GLY A 346 -7.87 14.03 11.67
CA GLY A 346 -6.78 14.99 11.90
C GLY A 346 -5.46 14.31 12.26
N LEU A 347 -5.50 13.31 13.14
CA LEU A 347 -4.32 12.53 13.54
C LEU A 347 -3.74 11.76 12.34
N PHE A 348 -4.61 11.11 11.55
CA PHE A 348 -4.18 10.40 10.34
C PHE A 348 -3.62 11.35 9.29
N ALA A 349 -4.31 12.47 8.99
CA ALA A 349 -3.87 13.46 8.01
C ALA A 349 -2.52 14.09 8.41
N PHE A 350 -2.31 14.38 9.69
CA PHE A 350 -1.03 14.84 10.22
C PHE A 350 0.09 13.80 10.00
N THR A 351 -0.18 12.52 10.30
CA THR A 351 0.77 11.43 10.07
C THR A 351 1.07 11.23 8.59
N LEU A 352 0.04 11.32 7.73
CA LEU A 352 0.20 11.25 6.27
C LEU A 352 1.07 12.40 5.74
N LEU A 353 0.86 13.63 6.23
CA LEU A 353 1.69 14.78 5.86
C LEU A 353 3.16 14.55 6.24
N ILE A 354 3.41 14.07 7.46
CA ILE A 354 4.78 13.71 7.89
C ILE A 354 5.36 12.63 6.96
N ALA A 355 4.59 11.60 6.61
CA ALA A 355 5.05 10.54 5.71
C ALA A 355 5.41 11.10 4.33
N ILE A 356 4.56 11.97 3.74
CA ILE A 356 4.81 12.60 2.44
C ILE A 356 6.11 13.42 2.49
N VAL A 357 6.28 14.28 3.49
CA VAL A 357 7.47 15.12 3.64
C VAL A 357 8.73 14.27 3.84
N ALA A 358 8.68 13.28 4.74
CA ALA A 358 9.81 12.40 5.01
C ALA A 358 10.22 11.58 3.77
N VAL A 359 9.24 11.02 3.06
CA VAL A 359 9.48 10.27 1.81
C VAL A 359 10.04 11.17 0.72
N ALA A 360 9.52 12.39 0.57
CA ALA A 360 10.03 13.34 -0.42
C ALA A 360 11.50 13.70 -0.14
N ILE A 361 11.85 14.01 1.12
CA ILE A 361 13.23 14.31 1.53
C ILE A 361 14.13 13.09 1.29
N ARG A 362 13.70 11.89 1.69
CA ARG A 362 14.48 10.66 1.48
C ARG A 362 14.68 10.39 0.00
N THR A 363 13.62 10.43 -0.81
CA THR A 363 13.68 10.21 -2.26
C THR A 363 14.63 11.19 -2.95
N ALA A 364 14.62 12.47 -2.55
CA ALA A 364 15.52 13.48 -3.08
C ALA A 364 17.01 13.17 -2.76
N ARG A 365 17.28 12.62 -1.58
CA ARG A 365 18.65 12.33 -1.09
C ARG A 365 19.18 10.97 -1.53
N THR A 366 18.36 9.92 -1.49
CA THR A 366 18.79 8.52 -1.68
C THR A 366 18.42 7.93 -3.03
N ARG A 367 17.49 8.58 -3.74
CA ARG A 367 16.94 8.09 -5.02
C ARG A 367 16.12 6.80 -4.89
N GLU A 368 15.54 6.57 -3.74
CA GLU A 368 14.62 5.46 -3.45
C GLU A 368 13.20 5.87 -3.84
N TYR A 369 12.63 5.26 -4.86
CA TYR A 369 11.37 5.74 -5.46
C TYR A 369 10.13 4.99 -5.01
N PHE A 370 10.26 3.73 -4.54
CA PHE A 370 9.11 2.89 -4.22
C PHE A 370 8.12 3.60 -3.31
N SER A 371 8.59 4.16 -2.19
CA SER A 371 7.72 4.83 -1.22
C SER A 371 7.04 6.07 -1.79
N ALA A 372 7.71 6.83 -2.66
CA ALA A 372 7.13 8.01 -3.31
C ALA A 372 6.03 7.62 -4.32
N LEU A 373 6.29 6.60 -5.15
CA LEU A 373 5.32 6.07 -6.10
C LEU A 373 4.12 5.43 -5.38
N PHE A 374 4.38 4.72 -4.29
CA PHE A 374 3.34 4.15 -3.44
C PHE A 374 2.46 5.23 -2.80
N LEU A 375 3.04 6.25 -2.16
CA LEU A 375 2.26 7.32 -1.54
C LEU A 375 1.44 8.12 -2.57
N LEU A 376 1.94 8.30 -3.79
CA LEU A 376 1.16 8.91 -4.86
C LEU A 376 -0.15 8.15 -5.10
N ILE A 377 -0.05 6.83 -5.34
CA ILE A 377 -1.25 6.02 -5.60
C ILE A 377 -2.11 5.87 -4.34
N PHE A 378 -1.49 5.78 -3.15
CA PHE A 378 -2.20 5.74 -1.88
C PHE A 378 -3.10 6.96 -1.70
N CYS A 379 -2.59 8.16 -1.96
CA CYS A 379 -3.38 9.39 -1.91
C CYS A 379 -4.50 9.39 -2.95
N VAL A 380 -4.25 8.99 -4.19
CA VAL A 380 -5.29 8.98 -5.24
C VAL A 380 -6.38 7.96 -4.94
N PHE A 381 -6.00 6.74 -4.61
CA PHE A 381 -6.97 5.68 -4.28
C PHE A 381 -7.76 5.97 -3.01
N SER A 382 -7.22 6.74 -2.06
CA SER A 382 -7.94 7.09 -0.82
C SER A 382 -9.27 7.83 -1.06
N PHE A 383 -9.42 8.48 -2.21
CA PHE A 383 -10.67 9.15 -2.61
C PHE A 383 -11.65 8.23 -3.35
N THR A 384 -11.22 7.07 -3.80
CA THR A 384 -12.03 6.18 -4.63
C THR A 384 -12.26 4.81 -4.02
N GLU A 385 -11.50 4.45 -2.99
CA GLU A 385 -11.53 3.15 -2.33
C GLU A 385 -11.37 3.32 -0.81
N SER A 386 -11.93 2.37 -0.05
CA SER A 386 -11.98 2.39 1.41
C SER A 386 -10.89 1.53 2.02
N PHE A 387 -9.63 2.02 2.03
CA PHE A 387 -8.50 1.28 2.62
C PHE A 387 -7.65 2.10 3.61
N LEU A 388 -8.01 3.35 3.88
CA LEU A 388 -7.33 4.15 4.89
C LEU A 388 -7.51 3.51 6.27
N GLU A 389 -6.40 3.36 7.01
CA GLU A 389 -6.41 2.75 8.35
C GLU A 389 -7.14 1.38 8.39
N GLN A 390 -7.14 0.66 7.26
CA GLN A 390 -7.82 -0.61 7.16
C GLN A 390 -6.95 -1.73 7.75
N HIS A 391 -7.50 -2.43 8.75
CA HIS A 391 -6.89 -3.66 9.29
C HIS A 391 -6.81 -4.74 8.20
N ASN A 392 -5.81 -5.60 8.28
CA ASN A 392 -5.60 -6.71 7.33
C ASN A 392 -5.42 -6.27 5.87
N SER A 393 -4.88 -5.07 5.66
CA SER A 393 -4.68 -4.47 4.34
C SER A 393 -3.20 -4.25 4.05
N LEU A 394 -2.75 -4.71 2.87
CA LEU A 394 -1.38 -4.44 2.42
C LEU A 394 -1.13 -2.93 2.24
N PHE A 395 -2.14 -2.15 1.88
CA PHE A 395 -1.99 -0.69 1.77
C PHE A 395 -1.62 -0.04 3.11
N TRP A 396 -2.24 -0.48 4.20
CA TRP A 396 -1.88 -0.02 5.54
C TRP A 396 -0.47 -0.48 5.94
N VAL A 397 -0.13 -1.74 5.68
CA VAL A 397 1.23 -2.27 5.89
C VAL A 397 2.27 -1.40 5.19
N LEU A 398 2.05 -1.10 3.90
CA LEU A 398 2.98 -0.32 3.10
C LEU A 398 3.04 1.16 3.50
N PHE A 399 1.93 1.74 3.97
CA PHE A 399 1.91 3.09 4.53
C PHE A 399 2.82 3.18 5.77
N VAL A 400 2.64 2.26 6.73
CA VAL A 400 3.48 2.20 7.93
C VAL A 400 4.94 1.89 7.58
N ALA A 401 5.18 0.99 6.60
CA ALA A 401 6.53 0.68 6.14
C ALA A 401 7.20 1.89 5.49
N ALA A 402 6.50 2.64 4.64
CA ALA A 402 7.01 3.84 3.99
C ALA A 402 7.33 4.94 5.00
N LEU A 403 6.42 5.20 5.98
CA LEU A 403 6.64 6.13 7.08
C LEU A 403 7.87 5.73 7.89
N THR A 404 7.97 4.46 8.29
CA THR A 404 9.07 3.93 9.12
C THR A 404 10.40 4.02 8.38
N HIS A 405 10.44 3.57 7.11
CA HIS A 405 11.65 3.62 6.31
C HIS A 405 12.11 5.06 6.05
N ALA A 406 11.17 5.96 5.74
CA ALA A 406 11.49 7.35 5.43
C ALA A 406 12.04 8.14 6.62
N MET A 407 11.57 7.85 7.84
CA MET A 407 12.03 8.48 9.08
C MET A 407 13.23 7.74 9.71
N GLY A 408 13.64 6.60 9.15
CA GLY A 408 14.77 5.83 9.63
C GLY A 408 16.12 6.42 9.25
N PRO A 409 17.21 5.85 9.80
CA PRO A 409 18.57 6.24 9.45
C PRO A 409 18.79 6.18 7.94
N MET A 410 19.44 7.20 7.39
CA MET A 410 19.89 7.17 6.00
C MET A 410 21.28 6.52 5.97
N ASP A 411 21.39 5.37 5.29
CA ASP A 411 22.70 4.78 5.03
C ASP A 411 23.54 5.79 4.23
N LYS A 412 24.81 5.95 4.60
CA LYS A 412 25.73 6.80 3.82
C LYS A 412 25.71 6.30 2.38
N PRO A 413 25.68 7.20 1.38
CA PRO A 413 25.76 6.79 -0.02
C PRO A 413 26.96 5.86 -0.17
N GLN A 414 26.74 4.61 -0.60
CA GLN A 414 27.86 3.74 -0.98
C GLN A 414 28.61 4.49 -2.07
N ALA A 415 29.87 4.84 -1.78
CA ALA A 415 30.77 5.42 -2.77
C ALA A 415 30.71 4.52 -4.01
N SER A 416 30.42 5.11 -5.17
CA SER A 416 30.37 4.34 -6.41
C SER A 416 31.71 3.60 -6.58
N PRO A 417 31.72 2.33 -6.99
CA PRO A 417 32.95 1.55 -7.15
C PRO A 417 34.01 2.24 -8.01
N GLY A 418 33.67 3.24 -8.84
CA GLY A 418 34.55 4.05 -9.63
C GLY A 418 35.30 5.17 -8.86
N ALA A 419 34.82 5.59 -7.68
CA ALA A 419 35.47 6.65 -6.92
C ALA A 419 36.71 6.18 -6.13
N VAL A 420 36.81 4.87 -5.89
CA VAL A 420 37.97 4.26 -5.19
C VAL A 420 39.18 4.11 -6.12
N LEU A 421 38.98 4.04 -7.44
CA LEU A 421 40.06 3.87 -8.41
C LEU A 421 40.79 5.17 -8.77
N GLN A 422 40.29 6.35 -8.35
CA GLN A 422 40.94 7.63 -8.67
C GLN A 422 41.92 8.16 -7.61
N ARG A 423 42.05 7.48 -6.47
CA ARG A 423 43.13 7.77 -5.53
C ARG A 423 44.29 6.80 -5.74
N ARG A 424 44.96 6.88 -6.90
CA ARG A 424 46.31 6.35 -6.99
C ARG A 424 47.23 7.25 -6.15
N PRO A 425 47.99 6.71 -5.21
CA PRO A 425 49.02 7.50 -4.54
C PRO A 425 50.01 7.96 -5.62
N ILE A 426 50.27 9.24 -5.63
CA ILE A 426 51.38 9.82 -6.47
C ILE A 426 52.68 9.17 -6.01
N PRO A 427 53.43 8.51 -6.89
CA PRO A 427 54.72 7.94 -6.52
C PRO A 427 55.65 9.05 -6.03
N PRO A 428 56.46 8.81 -4.96
CA PRO A 428 57.29 9.86 -4.36
C PRO A 428 58.53 10.27 -5.21
N GLU A 429 58.66 9.74 -6.42
CA GLU A 429 59.90 9.94 -7.23
C GLU A 429 59.93 11.21 -8.10
N ARG A 430 59.02 12.17 -7.96
CA ARG A 430 59.05 13.43 -8.71
C ARG A 430 59.15 14.70 -7.85
N MET A 431 59.75 14.61 -6.69
CA MET A 431 59.96 15.80 -5.86
C MET A 431 61.39 16.34 -5.84
N PHE A 432 62.27 15.83 -6.68
CA PHE A 432 63.60 16.44 -6.90
C PHE A 432 63.96 16.34 -8.39
N GLY A 433 63.79 17.46 -9.08
CA GLY A 433 64.23 17.69 -10.43
C GLY A 433 63.93 19.10 -10.85
#